data_758d318dc49b3703e3c74af70c5ef934
#
_entry.id   758d318dc49b3703e3c74af70c5ef934
#
_cell.length_a   1.000
_cell.length_b   1.000
_cell.length_c   1.000
_cell.angle_alpha   90.00
_cell.angle_beta   90.00
_cell.angle_gamma   90.00
#
_symmetry.space_group_name_H-M   'P 1'
#
loop_
_entity.id
_entity.type
_entity.pdbx_description
1 polymer ?
#
loop_
_entity_poly.entity_id
_entity_poly.type
_entity_poly.pdbx_seq_one_letter_code
_entity_poly.pdbx_strand_id
1 'polypeptide(L)'
;MNYLKTIGSFALLLAVAGCNPNGPDPGKGKIDPKYEGLVLNEIAAHEETQEFDTWVEVCNASDQPRELDGLGLYITDQFFKGQKIADLSGTLAPGERKVFSTADETLVTGFSSADPFTLVLGTDKDIVADSFECKADDPSLGYFASYQRLPDASGEWRLVTYSSQGKVNELFDLSKTRPTAVWAWGSHMSDLLANDGAKLKELKAKGYDHLLLNYSAFDYPTNKPLAKRLIPMCDELGIAVHAWLQAFYDGDWVSPIDDAKKAFKEEIFERIRTDAARYIEQWGVKGIHLDYIRFGGTAYKHNYTQEVNSINAVNRACREVRETCDAFEEGIVTSAALMPEANSSEYYGQVPSQMAKYIHILMPMIYRYGSYNMSDNTFKSNSNYFAERAAAGGGVSWSGIQTYDANTKGLSAEKLRRDIDLMAETNASGIVLFRYQLGTFPDVNDLWN
;
A
#
# COMPACT_ATOMS: atom_id res chain seq x y z
N MET A 1 -2.59 8.17 -25.06
CA MET A 1 -3.97 8.72 -25.19
C MET A 1 -4.49 8.88 -23.78
N ASN A 2 -4.58 10.14 -23.33
CA ASN A 2 -4.78 10.51 -21.93
C ASN A 2 -6.07 9.95 -21.35
N TYR A 3 -5.98 9.10 -20.32
CA TYR A 3 -7.09 8.78 -19.44
C TYR A 3 -6.92 9.45 -18.06
N LEU A 4 -6.92 10.78 -18.08
CA LEU A 4 -7.45 11.56 -16.98
C LEU A 4 -8.95 11.71 -17.24
N LYS A 5 -9.76 10.74 -16.82
CA LYS A 5 -11.19 10.99 -16.64
C LYS A 5 -11.36 11.80 -15.37
N THR A 6 -11.51 13.09 -15.55
CA THR A 6 -12.08 14.03 -14.60
C THR A 6 -13.43 13.47 -14.12
N ILE A 7 -13.44 12.86 -12.94
CA ILE A 7 -14.67 12.69 -12.18
C ILE A 7 -14.94 14.06 -11.61
N GLY A 8 -15.89 14.77 -12.21
CA GLY A 8 -16.37 16.03 -11.71
C GLY A 8 -16.99 15.83 -10.34
N SER A 9 -16.27 16.21 -9.30
CA SER A 9 -16.81 16.36 -7.97
C SER A 9 -17.76 17.53 -7.99
N PHE A 10 -19.06 17.25 -8.06
CA PHE A 10 -20.05 18.17 -7.58
C PHE A 10 -19.88 18.26 -6.08
N ALA A 11 -19.14 19.25 -5.62
CA ALA A 11 -19.16 19.67 -4.23
C ALA A 11 -20.57 20.18 -3.93
N LEU A 12 -21.43 19.30 -3.41
CA LEU A 12 -22.67 19.70 -2.80
C LEU A 12 -22.32 20.27 -1.42
N LEU A 13 -22.12 21.57 -1.35
CA LEU A 13 -22.02 22.32 -0.09
C LEU A 13 -23.36 22.18 0.66
N LEU A 14 -23.44 21.16 1.53
CA LEU A 14 -24.44 21.16 2.60
C LEU A 14 -23.93 22.10 3.70
N ALA A 15 -24.41 23.35 3.68
CA ALA A 15 -24.19 24.29 4.76
C ALA A 15 -24.86 23.75 6.03
N VAL A 16 -24.09 23.08 6.89
CA VAL A 16 -24.52 22.88 8.28
C VAL A 16 -24.25 24.19 9.00
N ALA A 17 -25.29 24.96 9.16
CA ALA A 17 -25.27 26.19 9.93
C ALA A 17 -25.16 25.88 11.43
N GLY A 18 -23.95 25.64 11.90
CA GLY A 18 -23.58 25.60 13.29
C GLY A 18 -22.65 26.77 13.56
N CYS A 19 -23.15 27.82 14.22
CA CYS A 19 -22.31 28.90 14.71
C CYS A 19 -21.24 28.30 15.64
N ASN A 20 -20.01 28.26 15.19
CA ASN A 20 -18.86 27.87 16.01
C ASN A 20 -18.30 29.14 16.65
N PRO A 21 -18.40 29.33 17.98
CA PRO A 21 -17.95 30.56 18.63
C PRO A 21 -16.41 30.67 18.74
N ASN A 22 -15.65 29.61 18.45
CA ASN A 22 -14.23 29.54 18.80
C ASN A 22 -13.26 29.15 17.67
N GLY A 23 -13.74 28.82 16.48
CA GLY A 23 -12.85 28.43 15.37
C GLY A 23 -13.37 28.88 14.00
N PRO A 24 -12.51 28.92 12.98
CA PRO A 24 -12.87 29.33 11.63
C PRO A 24 -13.86 28.35 10.99
N ASP A 25 -14.84 28.92 10.28
CA ASP A 25 -15.81 28.17 9.47
C ASP A 25 -15.18 27.84 8.11
N PRO A 26 -14.93 26.56 7.77
CA PRO A 26 -14.29 26.19 6.50
C PRO A 26 -15.07 26.63 5.26
N GLY A 27 -16.38 26.85 5.39
CA GLY A 27 -17.25 27.30 4.28
C GLY A 27 -17.36 28.82 4.11
N LYS A 28 -16.80 29.61 5.02
CA LYS A 28 -16.93 31.07 5.06
C LYS A 28 -15.64 31.84 5.24
N GLY A 29 -14.52 31.10 5.42
CA GLY A 29 -13.24 31.73 5.67
C GLY A 29 -12.76 32.59 4.53
N LYS A 30 -12.18 33.75 4.85
CA LYS A 30 -11.48 34.61 3.90
C LYS A 30 -10.07 34.09 3.77
N ILE A 31 -9.59 33.95 2.55
CA ILE A 31 -8.15 33.67 2.30
C ILE A 31 -7.43 35.01 2.53
N ASP A 32 -6.48 35.04 3.47
CA ASP A 32 -5.57 36.16 3.63
C ASP A 32 -4.32 35.88 2.78
N PRO A 33 -3.92 36.81 1.88
CA PRO A 33 -2.71 36.65 1.07
C PRO A 33 -1.44 36.33 1.87
N LYS A 34 -1.39 36.68 3.15
CA LYS A 34 -0.29 36.33 4.06
C LYS A 34 -0.09 34.83 4.18
N TYR A 35 -1.19 34.04 4.13
CA TYR A 35 -1.17 32.59 4.34
C TYR A 35 -1.40 31.79 3.05
N GLU A 36 -1.46 32.48 1.91
CA GLU A 36 -1.65 31.82 0.61
C GLU A 36 -0.53 30.83 0.34
N GLY A 37 -0.88 29.60 -0.02
CA GLY A 37 0.06 28.50 -0.30
C GLY A 37 0.48 27.71 0.94
N LEU A 38 0.00 28.05 2.15
CA LEU A 38 0.09 27.14 3.28
C LEU A 38 -1.03 26.12 3.21
N VAL A 39 -0.71 24.84 3.20
CA VAL A 39 -1.65 23.74 3.03
C VAL A 39 -1.48 22.66 4.10
N LEU A 40 -2.58 22.02 4.48
CA LEU A 40 -2.54 20.71 5.11
C LEU A 40 -2.05 19.70 4.06
N ASN A 41 -1.01 18.94 4.35
CA ASN A 41 -0.35 18.07 3.36
C ASN A 41 -0.50 16.59 3.65
N GLU A 42 -0.41 16.21 4.93
CA GLU A 42 -0.57 14.84 5.38
C GLU A 42 -1.20 14.82 6.78
N ILE A 43 -2.07 13.83 7.04
CA ILE A 43 -2.82 13.70 8.30
C ILE A 43 -2.88 12.24 8.70
N ALA A 44 -2.34 11.89 9.86
CA ALA A 44 -2.52 10.60 10.51
C ALA A 44 -3.47 10.72 11.70
N ALA A 45 -4.69 10.21 11.52
CA ALA A 45 -5.76 10.24 12.53
C ALA A 45 -6.02 8.80 12.97
N HIS A 46 -5.38 8.35 14.05
CA HIS A 46 -5.47 7.00 14.56
C HIS A 46 -6.68 6.79 15.47
N GLU A 47 -7.13 5.54 15.60
CA GLU A 47 -8.17 5.18 16.56
C GLU A 47 -7.67 5.42 18.00
N GLU A 48 -8.55 5.91 18.88
CA GLU A 48 -8.21 6.21 20.29
C GLU A 48 -7.63 5.03 21.07
N THR A 49 -7.90 3.79 20.62
CA THR A 49 -7.43 2.56 21.26
C THR A 49 -6.03 2.16 20.81
N GLN A 50 -5.44 2.87 19.87
CA GLN A 50 -4.10 2.57 19.33
C GLN A 50 -3.06 3.40 20.10
N GLU A 51 -1.95 2.76 20.44
CA GLU A 51 -0.79 3.43 21.08
C GLU A 51 0.02 4.24 20.05
N PHE A 52 -0.67 4.99 19.15
CA PHE A 52 -0.04 5.69 18.04
C PHE A 52 -0.37 7.16 18.10
N ASP A 53 0.62 7.95 17.73
CA ASP A 53 0.50 9.39 17.72
C ASP A 53 -0.37 9.86 16.55
N THR A 54 -1.30 10.74 16.87
CA THR A 54 -1.98 11.56 15.87
C THR A 54 -1.05 12.69 15.47
N TRP A 55 -0.94 12.97 14.17
CA TRP A 55 -0.15 14.09 13.70
C TRP A 55 -0.71 14.71 12.41
N VAL A 56 -0.34 15.95 12.18
CA VAL A 56 -0.72 16.76 11.03
C VAL A 56 0.52 17.44 10.47
N GLU A 57 0.68 17.35 9.15
CA GLU A 57 1.74 18.05 8.44
C GLU A 57 1.18 19.27 7.71
N VAL A 58 1.83 20.41 7.90
CA VAL A 58 1.59 21.67 7.16
C VAL A 58 2.77 21.90 6.24
N CYS A 59 2.50 22.19 4.96
CA CYS A 59 3.50 22.46 3.94
C CYS A 59 3.32 23.86 3.34
N ASN A 60 4.45 24.51 3.01
CA ASN A 60 4.44 25.72 2.20
C ASN A 60 4.55 25.36 0.70
N ALA A 61 3.43 25.30 0.02
CA ALA A 61 3.33 25.04 -1.42
C ALA A 61 3.63 26.26 -2.31
N SER A 62 3.89 27.43 -1.72
CA SER A 62 4.18 28.66 -2.47
C SER A 62 5.69 28.77 -2.80
N ASP A 63 6.05 29.72 -3.66
CA ASP A 63 7.41 30.05 -4.05
C ASP A 63 8.09 31.11 -3.13
N GLN A 64 7.41 31.53 -2.07
CA GLN A 64 7.89 32.52 -1.09
C GLN A 64 7.86 31.95 0.33
N PRO A 65 8.75 32.38 1.23
CA PRO A 65 8.65 32.04 2.66
C PRO A 65 7.30 32.48 3.22
N ARG A 66 6.71 31.64 4.10
CA ARG A 66 5.43 31.88 4.75
C ARG A 66 5.55 31.81 6.25
N GLU A 67 5.01 32.82 6.93
CA GLU A 67 4.94 32.84 8.39
C GLU A 67 3.73 32.03 8.86
N LEU A 68 3.94 31.21 9.90
CA LEU A 68 2.88 30.45 10.57
C LEU A 68 2.25 31.23 11.73
N ASP A 69 2.87 32.32 12.16
CA ASP A 69 2.44 33.07 13.35
C ASP A 69 1.00 33.58 13.22
N GLY A 70 0.19 33.20 14.18
CA GLY A 70 -1.24 33.52 14.24
C GLY A 70 -2.16 32.47 13.60
N LEU A 71 -1.60 31.45 12.97
CA LEU A 71 -2.35 30.26 12.55
C LEU A 71 -2.46 29.27 13.71
N GLY A 72 -3.51 28.45 13.65
CA GLY A 72 -3.72 27.27 14.47
C GLY A 72 -4.32 26.12 13.67
N LEU A 73 -4.29 24.95 14.24
CA LEU A 73 -5.08 23.81 13.81
C LEU A 73 -6.35 23.75 14.66
N TYR A 74 -7.49 23.61 14.01
CA TYR A 74 -8.80 23.54 14.66
C TYR A 74 -9.54 22.29 14.20
N ILE A 75 -10.16 21.56 15.15
CA ILE A 75 -10.94 20.37 14.86
C ILE A 75 -12.42 20.57 15.19
N THR A 76 -13.28 20.02 14.35
CA THR A 76 -14.71 19.83 14.61
C THR A 76 -15.04 18.36 14.40
N ASP A 77 -15.53 17.71 15.43
CA ASP A 77 -15.99 16.31 15.42
C ASP A 77 -17.21 16.15 16.32
N GLN A 78 -17.55 14.93 16.72
CA GLN A 78 -18.67 14.67 17.64
C GLN A 78 -18.47 15.23 19.06
N PHE A 79 -17.20 15.46 19.48
CA PHE A 79 -16.85 15.93 20.82
C PHE A 79 -16.50 17.43 20.83
N PHE A 80 -15.89 17.91 19.75
CA PHE A 80 -15.34 19.27 19.65
C PHE A 80 -16.00 20.06 18.53
N LYS A 81 -16.22 21.36 18.75
CA LYS A 81 -16.73 22.29 17.73
C LYS A 81 -15.73 23.41 17.55
N GLY A 82 -14.85 23.28 16.54
CA GLY A 82 -13.80 24.23 16.21
C GLY A 82 -12.83 24.47 17.35
N GLN A 83 -12.51 23.41 18.07
CA GLN A 83 -11.50 23.48 19.13
C GLN A 83 -10.12 23.64 18.51
N LYS A 84 -9.37 24.61 19.02
CA LYS A 84 -7.95 24.73 18.68
C LYS A 84 -7.18 23.56 19.30
N ILE A 85 -6.44 22.85 18.46
CA ILE A 85 -5.60 21.70 18.86
C ILE A 85 -4.12 21.97 18.71
N ALA A 86 -3.71 23.03 18.02
CA ALA A 86 -2.33 23.49 17.96
C ALA A 86 -2.24 25.00 17.70
N ASP A 87 -1.24 25.66 18.29
CA ASP A 87 -0.79 26.98 17.87
C ASP A 87 0.44 26.81 16.95
N LEU A 88 0.41 27.48 15.79
CA LEU A 88 1.48 27.43 14.84
C LEU A 88 2.40 28.63 14.98
N SER A 89 3.70 28.43 14.79
CA SER A 89 4.69 29.51 14.84
C SER A 89 5.91 29.21 13.97
N GLY A 90 6.62 30.28 13.61
CA GLY A 90 7.81 30.23 12.79
C GLY A 90 7.55 30.48 11.32
N THR A 91 8.55 30.24 10.49
CA THR A 91 8.50 30.50 9.03
C THR A 91 8.86 29.23 8.28
N LEU A 92 8.11 28.88 7.24
CA LEU A 92 8.43 27.80 6.32
C LEU A 92 8.98 28.37 5.01
N ALA A 93 10.14 27.91 4.60
CA ALA A 93 10.68 28.16 3.26
C ALA A 93 9.80 27.47 2.18
N PRO A 94 9.93 27.85 0.89
CA PRO A 94 9.25 27.16 -0.20
C PRO A 94 9.51 25.63 -0.18
N GLY A 95 8.45 24.82 -0.19
CA GLY A 95 8.50 23.36 -0.13
C GLY A 95 8.83 22.80 1.25
N GLU A 96 9.11 23.63 2.25
CA GLU A 96 9.33 23.19 3.63
C GLU A 96 8.02 22.76 4.29
N ARG A 97 8.13 21.78 5.17
CA ARG A 97 7.00 21.22 5.92
C ARG A 97 7.29 21.14 7.41
N LYS A 98 6.24 21.19 8.21
CA LYS A 98 6.31 21.06 9.66
C LYS A 98 5.23 20.11 10.15
N VAL A 99 5.64 19.17 10.97
CA VAL A 99 4.74 18.21 11.60
C VAL A 99 4.35 18.71 12.98
N PHE A 100 3.08 18.54 13.33
CA PHE A 100 2.50 18.76 14.66
C PHE A 100 1.96 17.42 15.14
N SER A 101 2.33 16.99 16.34
CA SER A 101 2.05 15.63 16.81
C SER A 101 1.67 15.60 18.30
N THR A 102 0.90 14.59 18.69
CA THR A 102 0.67 14.28 20.11
C THR A 102 1.93 13.73 20.79
N ALA A 103 2.87 13.14 20.04
CA ALA A 103 4.12 12.60 20.56
C ALA A 103 5.04 13.69 21.16
N ASP A 104 5.09 14.85 20.55
CA ASP A 104 5.93 15.98 20.99
C ASP A 104 5.11 17.10 21.64
N GLU A 105 3.83 16.83 21.96
CA GLU A 105 2.89 17.75 22.59
C GLU A 105 2.61 19.03 21.77
N THR A 106 2.94 19.04 20.47
CA THR A 106 2.57 20.17 19.57
C THR A 106 1.11 20.11 19.12
N LEU A 107 0.46 18.93 19.22
CA LEU A 107 -0.99 18.78 19.27
C LEU A 107 -1.44 18.52 20.72
N VAL A 108 -2.41 19.29 21.19
CA VAL A 108 -2.93 19.15 22.57
C VAL A 108 -3.90 17.99 22.76
N THR A 109 -4.42 17.42 21.66
CA THR A 109 -5.29 16.24 21.64
C THR A 109 -5.16 15.49 20.34
N GLY A 110 -5.34 14.16 20.39
CA GLY A 110 -5.51 13.31 19.23
C GLY A 110 -6.95 13.33 18.71
N PHE A 111 -7.16 12.77 17.53
CA PHE A 111 -8.46 12.55 16.91
C PHE A 111 -8.41 11.29 16.03
N SER A 112 -9.58 10.71 15.75
CA SER A 112 -9.70 9.42 15.08
C SER A 112 -10.44 9.53 13.75
N SER A 113 -9.99 8.76 12.75
CA SER A 113 -10.69 8.57 11.48
C SER A 113 -11.90 7.62 11.57
N ALA A 114 -12.13 6.98 12.73
CA ALA A 114 -13.31 6.15 12.96
C ALA A 114 -14.61 6.98 12.97
N ASP A 115 -14.51 8.25 13.31
CA ASP A 115 -15.60 9.21 13.32
C ASP A 115 -15.37 10.34 12.29
N PRO A 116 -16.44 10.98 11.80
CA PRO A 116 -16.29 12.12 10.89
C PRO A 116 -15.69 13.32 11.64
N PHE A 117 -14.73 13.98 11.01
CA PHE A 117 -14.16 15.22 11.53
C PHE A 117 -13.81 16.20 10.41
N THR A 118 -13.70 17.46 10.75
CA THR A 118 -13.14 18.52 9.89
C THR A 118 -11.95 19.13 10.60
N LEU A 119 -10.80 19.15 9.92
CA LEU A 119 -9.58 19.82 10.37
C LEU A 119 -9.40 21.10 9.55
N VAL A 120 -9.10 22.20 10.23
CA VAL A 120 -8.91 23.53 9.61
C VAL A 120 -7.56 24.09 10.01
N LEU A 121 -6.78 24.50 9.01
CA LEU A 121 -5.63 25.39 9.17
C LEU A 121 -6.12 26.83 9.02
N GLY A 122 -6.10 27.62 10.08
CA GLY A 122 -6.68 28.96 10.03
C GLY A 122 -6.39 29.79 11.28
N THR A 123 -7.14 30.88 11.44
CA THR A 123 -7.07 31.77 12.60
C THR A 123 -8.38 31.76 13.38
N ASP A 124 -8.34 32.28 14.61
CA ASP A 124 -9.54 32.53 15.43
C ASP A 124 -10.49 33.62 14.87
N LYS A 125 -10.11 34.25 13.77
CA LYS A 125 -10.82 35.35 13.11
C LYS A 125 -11.42 34.99 11.76
N ASP A 126 -11.87 33.76 11.57
CA ASP A 126 -12.48 33.26 10.34
C ASP A 126 -11.59 33.36 9.08
N ILE A 127 -10.27 33.37 9.22
CA ILE A 127 -9.34 33.18 8.12
C ILE A 127 -9.03 31.68 8.02
N VAL A 128 -9.27 31.10 6.85
CA VAL A 128 -8.98 29.70 6.52
C VAL A 128 -7.89 29.68 5.47
N ALA A 129 -6.75 29.05 5.77
CA ALA A 129 -5.71 28.79 4.80
C ALA A 129 -6.03 27.48 4.02
N ASP A 130 -6.42 26.43 4.74
CA ASP A 130 -6.79 25.13 4.15
C ASP A 130 -7.69 24.33 5.10
N SER A 131 -8.35 23.29 4.57
CA SER A 131 -9.19 22.40 5.37
C SER A 131 -9.22 20.98 4.80
N PHE A 132 -9.46 20.01 5.69
CA PHE A 132 -9.67 18.60 5.37
C PHE A 132 -10.93 18.08 6.05
N GLU A 133 -11.74 17.30 5.32
CA GLU A 133 -12.94 16.65 5.85
C GLU A 133 -12.81 15.13 5.75
N CYS A 134 -12.84 14.45 6.90
CA CYS A 134 -12.99 13.00 7.00
C CYS A 134 -14.48 12.65 7.14
N LYS A 135 -14.97 11.73 6.31
CA LYS A 135 -16.37 11.31 6.29
C LYS A 135 -16.62 10.10 7.19
N ALA A 136 -17.87 9.94 7.67
CA ALA A 136 -18.25 8.82 8.54
C ALA A 136 -18.09 7.44 7.94
N ASP A 137 -18.15 7.32 6.61
CA ASP A 137 -18.00 6.08 5.86
C ASP A 137 -16.55 5.82 5.39
N ASP A 138 -15.63 6.72 5.72
CA ASP A 138 -14.22 6.50 5.45
C ASP A 138 -13.68 5.39 6.34
N PRO A 139 -12.81 4.50 5.83
CA PRO A 139 -12.25 3.44 6.64
C PRO A 139 -11.35 4.02 7.74
N SER A 140 -11.38 3.42 8.94
CA SER A 140 -10.42 3.74 9.99
C SER A 140 -9.00 3.53 9.48
N LEU A 141 -8.09 4.46 9.79
CA LEU A 141 -6.70 4.34 9.43
C LEU A 141 -6.08 3.10 10.07
N GLY A 142 -5.33 2.35 9.27
CA GLY A 142 -4.41 1.35 9.78
C GLY A 142 -3.20 2.02 10.42
N TYR A 143 -2.43 1.23 11.15
CA TYR A 143 -1.24 1.68 11.89
C TYR A 143 -0.26 2.58 11.11
N PHE A 144 -0.06 2.27 9.82
CA PHE A 144 0.89 3.01 8.98
C PHE A 144 0.23 3.97 8.00
N ALA A 145 -1.10 4.06 8.00
CA ALA A 145 -1.82 4.83 7.02
C ALA A 145 -1.94 6.31 7.41
N SER A 146 -2.01 7.14 6.39
CA SER A 146 -2.31 8.56 6.49
C SER A 146 -3.15 9.03 5.31
N TYR A 147 -3.85 10.14 5.46
CA TYR A 147 -4.40 10.89 4.34
C TYR A 147 -3.32 11.80 3.78
N GLN A 148 -3.02 11.69 2.50
CA GLN A 148 -1.96 12.44 1.82
C GLN A 148 -2.50 13.20 0.63
N ARG A 149 -1.98 14.42 0.38
CA ARG A 149 -2.16 15.08 -0.91
C ARG A 149 -1.23 14.47 -1.95
N LEU A 150 -1.78 14.00 -3.06
CA LEU A 150 -1.05 13.43 -4.17
C LEU A 150 -1.51 14.02 -5.50
N PRO A 151 -0.64 14.72 -6.23
CA PRO A 151 0.77 15.05 -5.93
C PRO A 151 0.96 15.88 -4.64
N ASP A 152 2.18 15.79 -4.07
CA ASP A 152 2.58 16.48 -2.84
C ASP A 152 2.16 17.96 -2.84
N ALA A 153 1.69 18.45 -1.72
CA ALA A 153 1.28 19.80 -1.42
C ALA A 153 0.21 20.44 -2.35
N SER A 154 -0.28 19.72 -3.38
CA SER A 154 -1.18 20.31 -4.40
C SER A 154 -2.28 19.37 -4.88
N GLY A 155 -2.19 18.08 -4.61
CA GLY A 155 -3.11 17.07 -5.15
C GLY A 155 -4.39 16.87 -4.36
N GLU A 156 -5.18 15.92 -4.84
CA GLU A 156 -6.36 15.42 -4.14
C GLU A 156 -5.93 14.57 -2.93
N TRP A 157 -6.79 14.54 -1.92
CA TRP A 157 -6.59 13.70 -0.75
C TRP A 157 -6.78 12.22 -1.08
N ARG A 158 -5.82 11.39 -0.63
CA ARG A 158 -5.88 9.93 -0.75
C ARG A 158 -5.49 9.28 0.56
N LEU A 159 -6.21 8.22 0.93
CA LEU A 159 -5.75 7.30 1.96
C LEU A 159 -4.60 6.47 1.40
N VAL A 160 -3.50 6.41 2.10
CA VAL A 160 -2.29 5.66 1.72
C VAL A 160 -1.80 4.83 2.90
N THR A 161 -1.48 3.57 2.68
CA THR A 161 -0.95 2.67 3.73
C THR A 161 0.53 2.90 4.05
N TYR A 162 1.06 4.05 3.65
CA TYR A 162 2.45 4.42 3.84
C TYR A 162 2.52 5.90 4.24
N SER A 163 2.97 6.16 5.45
CA SER A 163 3.15 7.52 5.96
C SER A 163 4.48 8.11 5.46
N SER A 164 4.44 9.35 5.00
CA SER A 164 5.62 10.08 4.54
C SER A 164 6.04 11.18 5.51
N GLN A 165 5.62 11.14 6.75
CA GLN A 165 5.82 12.14 7.81
C GLN A 165 7.15 12.90 7.68
N GLY A 166 7.08 14.22 7.46
CA GLY A 166 8.25 15.08 7.30
C GLY A 166 8.98 14.95 5.95
N LYS A 167 8.45 14.17 5.01
CA LYS A 167 9.02 13.94 3.66
C LYS A 167 8.00 14.33 2.59
N VAL A 168 8.42 14.28 1.33
CA VAL A 168 7.54 14.47 0.16
C VAL A 168 6.53 13.34 0.09
N ASN A 169 5.25 13.64 -0.12
CA ASN A 169 4.22 12.64 -0.30
C ASN A 169 4.41 11.92 -1.64
N GLU A 170 4.72 10.65 -1.57
CA GLU A 170 4.90 9.77 -2.72
C GLU A 170 4.20 8.45 -2.47
N LEU A 171 3.54 7.90 -3.50
CA LEU A 171 3.08 6.50 -3.46
C LEU A 171 4.28 5.59 -3.61
N PHE A 172 4.87 5.12 -2.53
CA PHE A 172 6.16 4.41 -2.45
C PHE A 172 7.16 4.87 -3.54
N ASP A 173 8.45 4.73 -3.37
CA ASP A 173 9.44 5.05 -4.42
C ASP A 173 9.40 4.01 -5.58
N LEU A 174 8.20 3.72 -6.07
CA LEU A 174 7.96 3.09 -7.36
C LEU A 174 7.97 4.10 -8.50
N SER A 175 8.19 5.39 -8.21
CA SER A 175 8.26 6.45 -9.23
C SER A 175 9.37 6.22 -10.27
N LYS A 176 10.38 5.44 -9.89
CA LYS A 176 11.51 5.06 -10.78
C LYS A 176 11.33 3.69 -11.45
N THR A 177 10.27 2.96 -11.13
CA THR A 177 10.02 1.61 -11.63
C THR A 177 8.62 1.51 -12.22
N ARG A 178 8.45 0.66 -13.22
CA ARG A 178 7.13 0.33 -13.76
C ARG A 178 6.45 -0.69 -12.86
N PRO A 179 5.12 -0.64 -12.66
CA PRO A 179 4.40 -1.58 -11.80
C PRO A 179 4.19 -2.94 -12.51
N THR A 180 5.27 -3.55 -12.95
CA THR A 180 5.31 -4.81 -13.70
C THR A 180 6.28 -5.78 -13.05
N ALA A 181 5.77 -6.91 -12.62
CA ALA A 181 6.53 -7.91 -11.88
C ALA A 181 6.47 -9.31 -12.52
N VAL A 182 7.45 -10.12 -12.18
CA VAL A 182 7.54 -11.52 -12.61
C VAL A 182 7.85 -12.41 -11.41
N TRP A 183 7.05 -13.46 -11.17
CA TRP A 183 7.41 -14.51 -10.22
C TRP A 183 8.44 -15.46 -10.82
N ALA A 184 9.51 -15.70 -10.11
CA ALA A 184 10.57 -16.63 -10.49
C ALA A 184 10.98 -17.56 -9.34
N TRP A 185 11.22 -18.81 -9.65
CA TRP A 185 11.77 -19.76 -8.68
C TRP A 185 13.30 -19.64 -8.59
N GLY A 186 13.89 -20.07 -7.46
CA GLY A 186 15.33 -20.09 -7.31
C GLY A 186 16.05 -20.92 -8.38
N SER A 187 15.42 -21.98 -8.89
CA SER A 187 15.95 -22.79 -10.01
C SER A 187 16.05 -22.03 -11.34
N HIS A 188 15.35 -20.91 -11.51
CA HIS A 188 15.41 -20.11 -12.74
C HIS A 188 16.63 -19.18 -12.80
N MET A 189 17.32 -18.98 -11.68
CA MET A 189 18.45 -18.04 -11.61
C MET A 189 19.59 -18.37 -12.56
N SER A 190 19.86 -19.65 -12.81
CA SER A 190 20.90 -20.04 -13.76
C SER A 190 20.60 -19.58 -15.19
N ASP A 191 19.33 -19.63 -15.61
CA ASP A 191 18.89 -19.14 -16.91
C ASP A 191 18.90 -17.60 -16.97
N LEU A 192 18.43 -16.94 -15.91
CA LEU A 192 18.47 -15.47 -15.79
C LEU A 192 19.90 -14.91 -15.86
N LEU A 193 20.87 -15.62 -15.31
CA LEU A 193 22.29 -15.25 -15.31
C LEU A 193 23.06 -15.68 -16.57
N ALA A 194 22.47 -16.55 -17.40
CA ALA A 194 23.14 -17.05 -18.61
C ALA A 194 23.48 -15.90 -19.59
N ASN A 195 24.60 -16.04 -20.30
CA ASN A 195 25.04 -15.07 -21.30
C ASN A 195 25.08 -13.64 -20.77
N ASP A 196 25.71 -13.45 -19.61
CA ASP A 196 25.85 -12.15 -18.95
C ASP A 196 24.49 -11.48 -18.68
N GLY A 197 23.54 -12.25 -18.19
CA GLY A 197 22.22 -11.74 -17.81
C GLY A 197 21.32 -11.35 -19.01
N ALA A 198 21.53 -11.96 -20.18
CA ALA A 198 20.78 -11.60 -21.39
C ALA A 198 19.26 -11.64 -21.18
N LYS A 199 18.75 -12.61 -20.39
CA LYS A 199 17.32 -12.71 -20.08
C LYS A 199 16.83 -11.62 -19.13
N LEU A 200 17.63 -11.20 -18.16
CA LEU A 200 17.33 -10.05 -17.30
C LEU A 200 17.28 -8.76 -18.11
N LYS A 201 18.27 -8.54 -18.97
CA LYS A 201 18.34 -7.40 -19.88
C LYS A 201 17.12 -7.39 -20.84
N GLU A 202 16.70 -8.54 -21.34
CA GLU A 202 15.50 -8.70 -22.16
C GLU A 202 14.23 -8.32 -21.37
N LEU A 203 14.05 -8.83 -20.14
CA LEU A 203 12.91 -8.50 -19.28
C LEU A 203 12.85 -6.99 -19.02
N LYS A 204 13.97 -6.39 -18.61
CA LYS A 204 14.04 -4.93 -18.39
C LYS A 204 13.71 -4.13 -19.63
N ALA A 205 14.27 -4.50 -20.79
CA ALA A 205 13.99 -3.83 -22.07
C ALA A 205 12.51 -3.92 -22.46
N LYS A 206 11.81 -4.96 -22.04
CA LYS A 206 10.37 -5.17 -22.28
C LYS A 206 9.47 -4.51 -21.24
N GLY A 207 10.03 -3.83 -20.23
CA GLY A 207 9.26 -3.09 -19.23
C GLY A 207 8.96 -3.84 -17.94
N TYR A 208 9.67 -4.92 -17.63
CA TYR A 208 9.53 -5.66 -16.36
C TYR A 208 10.56 -5.18 -15.36
N ASP A 209 10.12 -4.48 -14.35
CA ASP A 209 10.98 -3.78 -13.39
C ASP A 209 11.07 -4.47 -12.01
N HIS A 210 10.25 -5.49 -11.75
CA HIS A 210 10.26 -6.22 -10.48
C HIS A 210 10.39 -7.73 -10.68
N LEU A 211 11.22 -8.37 -9.86
CA LEU A 211 11.41 -9.82 -9.83
C LEU A 211 11.08 -10.36 -8.42
N LEU A 212 10.02 -11.14 -8.31
CA LEU A 212 9.65 -11.83 -7.06
C LEU A 212 10.33 -13.18 -7.04
N LEU A 213 11.41 -13.28 -6.25
CA LEU A 213 12.31 -14.43 -6.24
C LEU A 213 11.99 -15.35 -5.05
N ASN A 214 11.62 -16.60 -5.35
CA ASN A 214 11.19 -17.59 -4.37
C ASN A 214 12.22 -17.84 -3.27
N TYR A 215 11.77 -18.12 -2.04
CA TYR A 215 12.59 -18.41 -0.86
C TYR A 215 13.76 -19.37 -1.11
N SER A 216 13.59 -20.36 -2.00
CA SER A 216 14.65 -21.31 -2.34
C SER A 216 15.92 -20.67 -2.93
N ALA A 217 15.82 -19.46 -3.47
CA ALA A 217 16.98 -18.70 -3.93
C ALA A 217 17.89 -18.30 -2.76
N PHE A 218 17.29 -17.99 -1.62
CA PHE A 218 17.96 -17.47 -0.44
C PHE A 218 18.38 -18.56 0.55
N ASP A 219 17.63 -19.66 0.61
CA ASP A 219 17.80 -20.70 1.64
C ASP A 219 18.54 -21.94 1.15
N TYR A 220 18.40 -22.32 -0.11
CA TYR A 220 19.05 -23.51 -0.62
C TYR A 220 20.54 -23.27 -0.89
N PRO A 221 21.44 -24.08 -0.30
CA PRO A 221 22.89 -23.91 -0.46
C PRO A 221 23.35 -23.86 -1.92
N THR A 222 22.69 -24.60 -2.80
CA THR A 222 22.98 -24.61 -4.25
C THR A 222 22.59 -23.34 -4.97
N ASN A 223 21.63 -22.59 -4.44
CA ASN A 223 21.08 -21.38 -5.05
C ASN A 223 21.75 -20.10 -4.52
N LYS A 224 22.22 -20.10 -3.28
CA LYS A 224 22.87 -18.91 -2.67
C LYS A 224 23.98 -18.28 -3.52
N PRO A 225 24.90 -19.03 -4.14
CA PRO A 225 25.92 -18.43 -5.01
C PRO A 225 25.34 -17.74 -6.25
N LEU A 226 24.21 -18.25 -6.76
CA LEU A 226 23.51 -17.62 -7.89
C LEU A 226 22.80 -16.34 -7.47
N ALA A 227 22.12 -16.33 -6.31
CA ALA A 227 21.46 -15.16 -5.77
C ALA A 227 22.47 -14.03 -5.50
N LYS A 228 23.67 -14.33 -4.97
CA LYS A 228 24.75 -13.34 -4.78
C LYS A 228 25.21 -12.65 -6.05
N ARG A 229 24.99 -13.26 -7.22
CA ARG A 229 25.31 -12.68 -8.53
C ARG A 229 24.10 -12.00 -9.16
N LEU A 230 22.90 -12.58 -8.98
CA LEU A 230 21.67 -12.11 -9.60
C LEU A 230 21.21 -10.78 -9.02
N ILE A 231 21.20 -10.62 -7.68
CA ILE A 231 20.67 -9.45 -7.02
C ILE A 231 21.44 -8.17 -7.41
N PRO A 232 22.79 -8.13 -7.31
CA PRO A 232 23.54 -6.95 -7.79
C PRO A 232 23.31 -6.64 -9.28
N MET A 233 23.21 -7.67 -10.13
CA MET A 233 22.91 -7.46 -11.54
C MET A 233 21.51 -6.89 -11.77
N CYS A 234 20.53 -7.31 -10.97
CA CYS A 234 19.20 -6.70 -11.00
C CYS A 234 19.24 -5.23 -10.58
N ASP A 235 19.97 -4.89 -9.51
CA ASP A 235 20.16 -3.50 -9.05
C ASP A 235 20.80 -2.63 -10.13
N GLU A 236 21.86 -3.10 -10.78
CA GLU A 236 22.52 -2.39 -11.89
C GLU A 236 21.57 -2.15 -13.08
N LEU A 237 20.63 -3.06 -13.32
CA LEU A 237 19.63 -2.94 -14.37
C LEU A 237 18.40 -2.14 -13.92
N GLY A 238 18.29 -1.75 -12.66
CA GLY A 238 17.12 -1.11 -12.10
C GLY A 238 15.91 -2.06 -12.04
N ILE A 239 16.15 -3.35 -11.72
CA ILE A 239 15.13 -4.37 -11.44
C ILE A 239 15.08 -4.57 -9.93
N ALA A 240 13.97 -4.24 -9.29
CA ALA A 240 13.77 -4.44 -7.87
C ALA A 240 13.52 -5.92 -7.56
N VAL A 241 14.36 -6.53 -6.72
CA VAL A 241 14.18 -7.91 -6.28
C VAL A 241 13.36 -7.95 -4.99
N HIS A 242 12.28 -8.73 -4.98
CA HIS A 242 11.47 -9.01 -3.81
C HIS A 242 11.71 -10.46 -3.36
N ALA A 243 11.95 -10.67 -2.06
CA ALA A 243 12.01 -12.02 -1.53
C ALA A 243 10.59 -12.57 -1.34
N TRP A 244 10.30 -13.65 -2.06
CA TRP A 244 9.02 -14.34 -1.99
C TRP A 244 9.11 -15.45 -0.96
N LEU A 245 8.51 -15.25 0.20
CA LEU A 245 8.46 -16.18 1.30
C LEU A 245 7.07 -16.83 1.47
N GLN A 246 7.06 -18.03 2.06
CA GLN A 246 5.86 -18.82 2.31
C GLN A 246 5.42 -18.64 3.77
N ALA A 247 4.29 -17.93 4.00
CA ALA A 247 3.86 -17.56 5.34
C ALA A 247 3.32 -18.75 6.15
N PHE A 248 2.16 -19.31 5.78
CA PHE A 248 1.51 -20.42 6.49
C PHE A 248 1.70 -21.77 5.77
N TYR A 249 2.88 -21.94 5.19
CA TYR A 249 3.26 -23.18 4.50
C TYR A 249 4.74 -23.50 4.76
N ASP A 250 5.00 -24.77 5.10
CA ASP A 250 6.34 -25.31 5.28
C ASP A 250 6.34 -26.79 4.86
N GLY A 251 6.34 -27.03 3.54
CA GLY A 251 6.16 -28.36 2.96
C GLY A 251 4.71 -28.87 3.05
N ASP A 252 3.93 -28.39 4.02
CA ASP A 252 2.49 -28.60 4.18
C ASP A 252 1.87 -27.35 4.81
N TRP A 253 0.53 -27.30 4.87
CA TRP A 253 -0.19 -26.20 5.52
C TRP A 253 0.06 -26.17 7.02
N VAL A 254 0.51 -25.03 7.52
CA VAL A 254 0.75 -24.77 8.94
C VAL A 254 -0.28 -23.76 9.43
N SER A 255 -1.22 -24.21 10.27
CA SER A 255 -2.17 -23.30 10.89
C SER A 255 -1.43 -22.38 11.90
N PRO A 256 -1.58 -21.05 11.79
CA PRO A 256 -1.05 -20.10 12.78
C PRO A 256 -1.86 -20.08 14.09
N ILE A 257 -2.91 -20.90 14.20
CA ILE A 257 -3.75 -21.04 15.39
C ILE A 257 -3.62 -22.46 15.94
N ASP A 258 -3.44 -22.56 17.25
CA ASP A 258 -3.53 -23.78 18.04
C ASP A 258 -5.02 -24.01 18.41
N ASP A 259 -5.67 -24.92 17.73
CA ASP A 259 -7.10 -25.19 17.91
C ASP A 259 -7.44 -25.74 19.30
N ALA A 260 -6.49 -26.46 19.93
CA ALA A 260 -6.71 -27.01 21.28
C ALA A 260 -6.62 -25.93 22.36
N LYS A 261 -5.71 -24.98 22.19
CA LYS A 261 -5.54 -23.87 23.14
C LYS A 261 -6.41 -22.66 22.77
N LYS A 262 -6.96 -22.60 21.57
CA LYS A 262 -7.68 -21.44 21.00
C LYS A 262 -6.82 -20.18 21.09
N ALA A 263 -5.56 -20.28 20.68
CA ALA A 263 -4.55 -19.23 20.77
C ALA A 263 -3.68 -19.18 19.51
N PHE A 264 -3.05 -18.06 19.26
CA PHE A 264 -2.06 -17.96 18.22
C PHE A 264 -0.80 -18.76 18.55
N LYS A 265 -0.16 -19.33 17.55
CA LYS A 265 1.15 -19.99 17.63
C LYS A 265 2.23 -18.97 17.35
N GLU A 266 2.81 -18.40 18.40
CA GLU A 266 3.80 -17.31 18.31
C GLU A 266 5.00 -17.66 17.43
N GLU A 267 5.44 -18.92 17.46
CA GLU A 267 6.56 -19.43 16.67
C GLU A 267 6.36 -19.28 15.15
N ILE A 268 5.10 -19.28 14.67
CA ILE A 268 4.81 -19.10 13.25
C ILE A 268 5.05 -17.64 12.84
N PHE A 269 4.54 -16.69 13.63
CA PHE A 269 4.72 -15.28 13.37
C PHE A 269 6.19 -14.86 13.52
N GLU A 270 6.87 -15.35 14.56
CA GLU A 270 8.29 -15.12 14.78
C GLU A 270 9.14 -15.62 13.60
N ARG A 271 8.85 -16.81 13.06
CA ARG A 271 9.53 -17.34 11.87
C ARG A 271 9.37 -16.39 10.67
N ILE A 272 8.14 -15.93 10.39
CA ILE A 272 7.85 -15.07 9.24
C ILE A 272 8.61 -13.74 9.36
N ARG A 273 8.61 -13.10 10.55
CA ARG A 273 9.35 -11.86 10.81
C ARG A 273 10.86 -12.06 10.67
N THR A 274 11.37 -13.14 11.26
CA THR A 274 12.80 -13.46 11.22
C THR A 274 13.28 -13.70 9.80
N ASP A 275 12.49 -14.43 8.98
CA ASP A 275 12.82 -14.67 7.59
C ASP A 275 12.78 -13.37 6.78
N ALA A 276 11.79 -12.50 7.00
CA ALA A 276 11.69 -11.21 6.34
C ALA A 276 12.92 -10.33 6.65
N ALA A 277 13.24 -10.14 7.94
CA ALA A 277 14.41 -9.36 8.37
C ALA A 277 15.72 -9.95 7.78
N ARG A 278 15.89 -11.25 7.86
CA ARG A 278 17.07 -11.96 7.35
C ARG A 278 17.26 -11.77 5.84
N TYR A 279 16.18 -11.78 5.06
CA TYR A 279 16.30 -11.58 3.61
C TYR A 279 16.67 -10.13 3.27
N ILE A 280 16.16 -9.16 4.01
CA ILE A 280 16.54 -7.75 3.84
C ILE A 280 18.02 -7.56 4.21
N GLU A 281 18.42 -7.96 5.41
CA GLU A 281 19.78 -7.76 5.93
C GLU A 281 20.87 -8.47 5.11
N GLN A 282 20.62 -9.74 4.74
CA GLN A 282 21.64 -10.55 4.10
C GLN A 282 21.72 -10.36 2.58
N TRP A 283 20.64 -9.93 1.95
CA TRP A 283 20.55 -9.91 0.50
C TRP A 283 20.24 -8.54 -0.11
N GLY A 284 19.85 -7.54 0.70
CA GLY A 284 19.52 -6.20 0.21
C GLY A 284 18.33 -6.17 -0.75
N VAL A 285 17.34 -7.06 -0.53
CA VAL A 285 16.12 -7.10 -1.35
C VAL A 285 15.30 -5.81 -1.15
N LYS A 286 14.61 -5.38 -2.19
CA LYS A 286 13.80 -4.15 -2.17
C LYS A 286 12.36 -4.37 -1.74
N GLY A 287 11.97 -5.63 -1.54
CA GLY A 287 10.62 -5.95 -1.08
C GLY A 287 10.53 -7.34 -0.44
N ILE A 288 9.47 -7.52 0.33
CA ILE A 288 9.04 -8.81 0.88
C ILE A 288 7.68 -9.16 0.29
N HIS A 289 7.59 -10.32 -0.34
CA HIS A 289 6.37 -10.85 -0.93
C HIS A 289 5.85 -12.05 -0.13
N LEU A 290 4.66 -11.92 0.46
CA LEU A 290 4.01 -12.96 1.24
C LEU A 290 3.15 -13.85 0.35
N ASP A 291 3.57 -15.07 0.10
CA ASP A 291 2.73 -16.11 -0.46
C ASP A 291 2.27 -17.08 0.65
N TYR A 292 1.23 -17.86 0.39
CA TYR A 292 0.59 -18.71 1.40
C TYR A 292 0.20 -17.96 2.69
N ILE A 293 0.01 -16.67 2.61
CA ILE A 293 -0.54 -15.84 3.72
C ILE A 293 -2.04 -16.08 3.84
N ARG A 294 -2.40 -17.35 4.08
CA ARG A 294 -3.77 -17.84 4.10
C ARG A 294 -3.85 -19.25 4.67
N PHE A 295 -5.05 -19.65 5.05
CA PHE A 295 -5.36 -21.05 5.35
C PHE A 295 -5.55 -21.86 4.06
N GLY A 296 -5.37 -23.17 4.14
CA GLY A 296 -5.52 -24.11 3.02
C GLY A 296 -6.96 -24.47 2.68
N GLY A 297 -7.89 -23.51 2.73
CA GLY A 297 -9.32 -23.75 2.51
C GLY A 297 -10.10 -24.11 3.79
N THR A 298 -9.53 -23.90 4.97
CA THR A 298 -10.08 -24.31 6.26
C THR A 298 -10.29 -23.19 7.25
N ALA A 299 -10.16 -21.92 6.85
CA ALA A 299 -10.20 -20.75 7.72
C ALA A 299 -11.44 -20.70 8.62
N TYR A 300 -12.63 -21.08 8.09
CA TYR A 300 -13.89 -21.15 8.85
C TYR A 300 -13.85 -22.08 10.09
N LYS A 301 -12.88 -22.99 10.15
CA LYS A 301 -12.72 -23.92 11.30
C LYS A 301 -11.94 -23.32 12.46
N HIS A 302 -11.29 -22.19 12.25
CA HIS A 302 -10.33 -21.60 13.19
C HIS A 302 -10.80 -20.26 13.77
N ASN A 303 -12.10 -20.10 14.01
CA ASN A 303 -12.70 -18.89 14.56
C ASN A 303 -13.21 -19.17 15.97
N TYR A 304 -12.51 -18.72 17.01
CA TYR A 304 -12.75 -19.04 18.41
C TYR A 304 -13.26 -17.87 19.25
N THR A 305 -12.64 -16.71 19.09
CA THR A 305 -13.01 -15.47 19.78
C THR A 305 -12.96 -14.29 18.79
N GLN A 306 -13.31 -13.11 19.27
CA GLN A 306 -13.17 -11.90 18.48
C GLN A 306 -11.69 -11.62 18.15
N GLU A 307 -10.75 -11.93 19.05
CA GLU A 307 -9.32 -11.75 18.86
C GLU A 307 -8.69 -12.93 18.10
N VAL A 308 -9.02 -14.17 18.48
CA VAL A 308 -8.42 -15.40 17.93
C VAL A 308 -9.32 -15.99 16.85
N ASN A 309 -9.06 -15.60 15.63
CA ASN A 309 -9.77 -16.06 14.43
C ASN A 309 -8.84 -16.04 13.20
N SER A 310 -9.28 -16.67 12.13
CA SER A 310 -8.48 -16.82 10.91
C SER A 310 -8.15 -15.50 10.22
N ILE A 311 -9.06 -14.54 10.23
CA ILE A 311 -8.84 -13.21 9.62
C ILE A 311 -7.77 -12.45 10.41
N ASN A 312 -7.88 -12.42 11.74
CA ASN A 312 -6.89 -11.75 12.58
C ASN A 312 -5.52 -12.40 12.50
N ALA A 313 -5.43 -13.72 12.29
CA ALA A 313 -4.15 -14.39 12.07
C ALA A 313 -3.46 -13.90 10.79
N VAL A 314 -4.21 -13.78 9.69
CA VAL A 314 -3.69 -13.22 8.42
C VAL A 314 -3.28 -11.76 8.59
N ASN A 315 -4.16 -10.94 9.17
CA ASN A 315 -3.88 -9.51 9.40
C ASN A 315 -2.68 -9.30 10.31
N ARG A 316 -2.55 -10.09 11.39
CA ARG A 316 -1.41 -10.05 12.30
C ARG A 316 -0.09 -10.33 11.58
N ALA A 317 -0.04 -11.38 10.76
CA ALA A 317 1.17 -11.68 9.99
C ALA A 317 1.51 -10.55 9.00
N CYS A 318 0.52 -9.97 8.32
CA CYS A 318 0.71 -8.82 7.45
C CYS A 318 1.29 -7.62 8.23
N ARG A 319 0.70 -7.29 9.39
CA ARG A 319 1.16 -6.20 10.24
C ARG A 319 2.59 -6.41 10.72
N GLU A 320 2.89 -7.57 11.30
CA GLU A 320 4.21 -7.83 11.87
C GLU A 320 5.32 -7.86 10.82
N VAL A 321 5.03 -8.31 9.59
CA VAL A 321 5.98 -8.19 8.47
C VAL A 321 6.16 -6.75 8.06
N ARG A 322 5.09 -5.95 8.05
CA ARG A 322 5.18 -4.52 7.76
C ARG A 322 6.03 -3.79 8.79
N GLU A 323 5.81 -4.01 10.10
CA GLU A 323 6.62 -3.46 11.18
C GLU A 323 8.10 -3.83 11.03
N THR A 324 8.36 -5.09 10.64
CA THR A 324 9.73 -5.56 10.37
C THR A 324 10.36 -4.80 9.20
N CYS A 325 9.62 -4.62 8.10
CA CYS A 325 10.13 -3.91 6.93
C CYS A 325 10.38 -2.42 7.19
N ASP A 326 9.51 -1.76 7.94
CA ASP A 326 9.60 -0.34 8.26
C ASP A 326 10.75 -0.01 9.24
N ALA A 327 11.28 -1.02 9.94
CA ALA A 327 12.49 -0.86 10.75
C ALA A 327 13.78 -0.65 9.91
N PHE A 328 13.71 -0.81 8.60
CA PHE A 328 14.82 -0.57 7.67
C PHE A 328 14.66 0.79 6.99
N GLU A 329 15.72 1.60 7.00
CA GLU A 329 15.73 2.97 6.44
C GLU A 329 15.50 3.03 4.93
N GLU A 330 15.65 1.91 4.22
CA GLU A 330 15.65 1.83 2.75
C GLU A 330 14.25 1.76 2.12
N GLY A 331 13.18 1.75 2.90
CA GLY A 331 11.82 1.70 2.40
C GLY A 331 11.47 0.38 1.70
N ILE A 332 11.35 -0.70 2.46
CA ILE A 332 11.08 -2.04 1.92
C ILE A 332 9.60 -2.20 1.55
N VAL A 333 9.33 -2.50 0.28
CA VAL A 333 7.96 -2.70 -0.21
C VAL A 333 7.39 -4.04 0.26
N THR A 334 6.20 -4.05 0.83
CA THR A 334 5.49 -5.29 1.18
C THR A 334 4.44 -5.63 0.13
N SER A 335 4.35 -6.90 -0.24
CA SER A 335 3.31 -7.41 -1.14
C SER A 335 2.78 -8.76 -0.70
N ALA A 336 1.58 -9.14 -1.13
CA ALA A 336 0.97 -10.41 -0.77
C ALA A 336 0.19 -11.03 -1.92
N ALA A 337 0.32 -12.36 -2.10
CA ALA A 337 -0.51 -13.13 -3.02
C ALA A 337 -1.88 -13.42 -2.38
N LEU A 338 -2.96 -13.20 -3.13
CA LEU A 338 -4.32 -13.46 -2.70
C LEU A 338 -5.02 -14.47 -3.61
N MET A 339 -5.94 -15.24 -3.02
CA MET A 339 -6.85 -16.06 -3.81
C MET A 339 -7.85 -15.16 -4.55
N PRO A 340 -8.29 -15.55 -5.76
CA PRO A 340 -9.11 -14.68 -6.61
C PRO A 340 -10.60 -14.71 -6.29
N GLU A 341 -11.04 -15.50 -5.30
CA GLU A 341 -12.43 -15.65 -4.95
C GLU A 341 -12.91 -14.52 -4.03
N ALA A 342 -14.11 -13.99 -4.28
CA ALA A 342 -14.72 -12.95 -3.48
C ALA A 342 -15.00 -13.37 -2.01
N ASN A 343 -15.20 -14.67 -1.75
CA ASN A 343 -15.39 -15.24 -0.41
C ASN A 343 -14.10 -15.76 0.23
N SER A 344 -12.98 -15.17 -0.12
CA SER A 344 -11.64 -15.57 0.36
C SER A 344 -11.49 -15.52 1.90
N SER A 345 -12.30 -14.70 2.59
CA SER A 345 -12.31 -14.65 4.06
C SER A 345 -12.79 -15.95 4.71
N GLU A 346 -13.83 -16.57 4.16
CA GLU A 346 -14.42 -17.80 4.71
C GLU A 346 -13.45 -18.99 4.61
N TYR A 347 -12.82 -19.18 3.46
CA TYR A 347 -11.95 -20.33 3.20
C TYR A 347 -10.48 -20.08 3.53
N TYR A 348 -10.01 -18.85 3.37
CA TYR A 348 -8.60 -18.52 3.40
C TYR A 348 -8.22 -17.55 4.51
N GLY A 349 -9.17 -16.87 5.16
CA GLY A 349 -8.92 -15.84 6.16
C GLY A 349 -8.48 -14.51 5.55
N GLN A 350 -8.47 -14.37 4.23
CA GLN A 350 -8.02 -13.17 3.53
C GLN A 350 -9.17 -12.17 3.39
N VAL A 351 -8.99 -10.96 3.93
CA VAL A 351 -9.87 -9.80 3.71
C VAL A 351 -9.04 -8.71 3.06
N PRO A 352 -9.15 -8.52 1.73
CA PRO A 352 -8.23 -7.65 0.99
C PRO A 352 -8.13 -6.23 1.54
N SER A 353 -9.25 -5.59 1.91
CA SER A 353 -9.24 -4.23 2.48
C SER A 353 -8.58 -4.14 3.86
N GLN A 354 -8.64 -5.20 4.67
CA GLN A 354 -7.94 -5.24 5.95
C GLN A 354 -6.44 -5.52 5.76
N MET A 355 -6.08 -6.43 4.86
CA MET A 355 -4.69 -6.70 4.52
C MET A 355 -3.99 -5.46 3.95
N ALA A 356 -4.67 -4.69 3.10
CA ALA A 356 -4.15 -3.48 2.49
C ALA A 356 -3.86 -2.35 3.48
N LYS A 357 -4.34 -2.44 4.73
CA LYS A 357 -3.91 -1.53 5.81
C LYS A 357 -2.43 -1.70 6.18
N TYR A 358 -1.86 -2.87 5.88
CA TYR A 358 -0.47 -3.22 6.23
C TYR A 358 0.39 -3.52 5.01
N ILE A 359 -0.21 -4.04 3.94
CA ILE A 359 0.48 -4.49 2.73
C ILE A 359 0.35 -3.44 1.64
N HIS A 360 1.48 -2.96 1.10
CA HIS A 360 1.52 -1.96 0.04
C HIS A 360 0.84 -2.45 -1.25
N ILE A 361 1.12 -3.70 -1.68
CA ILE A 361 0.67 -4.22 -2.96
C ILE A 361 -0.04 -5.56 -2.76
N LEU A 362 -1.33 -5.61 -3.02
CA LEU A 362 -2.08 -6.87 -3.11
C LEU A 362 -1.94 -7.45 -4.51
N MET A 363 -1.56 -8.72 -4.60
CA MET A 363 -1.34 -9.44 -5.86
C MET A 363 -2.33 -10.61 -5.98
N PRO A 364 -3.61 -10.36 -6.33
CA PRO A 364 -4.60 -11.43 -6.50
C PRO A 364 -4.22 -12.31 -7.69
N MET A 365 -4.22 -13.64 -7.49
CA MET A 365 -3.89 -14.65 -8.50
C MET A 365 -5.06 -14.86 -9.47
N ILE A 366 -5.35 -13.89 -10.33
CA ILE A 366 -6.50 -13.91 -11.26
C ILE A 366 -6.14 -14.78 -12.48
N TYR A 367 -5.99 -16.10 -12.24
CA TYR A 367 -5.61 -17.07 -13.25
C TYR A 367 -6.83 -17.50 -14.05
N ARG A 368 -6.98 -16.95 -15.26
CA ARG A 368 -8.19 -17.10 -16.05
C ARG A 368 -8.39 -18.47 -16.71
N TYR A 369 -7.30 -19.25 -16.86
CA TYR A 369 -7.35 -20.54 -17.54
C TYR A 369 -7.47 -21.70 -16.54
N GLY A 370 -7.82 -22.90 -17.03
CA GLY A 370 -7.98 -24.09 -16.21
C GLY A 370 -9.29 -24.08 -15.42
N SER A 371 -9.23 -24.31 -14.12
CA SER A 371 -10.41 -24.47 -13.26
C SER A 371 -11.34 -23.26 -13.24
N TYR A 372 -10.81 -22.06 -13.40
CA TYR A 372 -11.61 -20.83 -13.35
C TYR A 372 -12.27 -20.52 -14.69
N ASN A 373 -11.64 -20.82 -15.82
CA ASN A 373 -12.14 -20.59 -17.19
C ASN A 373 -12.89 -19.26 -17.34
N MET A 374 -12.24 -18.16 -16.96
CA MET A 374 -12.87 -16.85 -16.85
C MET A 374 -13.10 -16.21 -18.23
N SER A 375 -14.29 -15.65 -18.43
CA SER A 375 -14.55 -14.72 -19.52
C SER A 375 -13.75 -13.42 -19.36
N ASP A 376 -13.62 -12.61 -20.41
CA ASP A 376 -12.95 -11.29 -20.32
C ASP A 376 -13.62 -10.39 -19.27
N ASN A 377 -14.96 -10.39 -19.21
CA ASN A 377 -15.70 -9.59 -18.23
C ASN A 377 -15.44 -10.06 -16.78
N THR A 378 -15.47 -11.37 -16.53
CA THR A 378 -15.17 -11.93 -15.22
C THR A 378 -13.72 -11.63 -14.80
N PHE A 379 -12.80 -11.75 -15.74
CA PHE A 379 -11.39 -11.46 -15.54
C PHE A 379 -11.18 -9.99 -15.12
N LYS A 380 -11.78 -9.04 -15.85
CA LYS A 380 -11.74 -7.61 -15.52
C LYS A 380 -12.47 -7.27 -14.22
N SER A 381 -13.66 -7.85 -13.98
CA SER A 381 -14.41 -7.57 -12.75
C SER A 381 -13.69 -8.05 -11.49
N ASN A 382 -12.99 -9.18 -11.55
CA ASN A 382 -12.15 -9.64 -10.44
C ASN A 382 -11.00 -8.67 -10.17
N SER A 383 -10.33 -8.18 -11.22
CA SER A 383 -9.27 -7.19 -11.07
C SER A 383 -9.77 -5.90 -10.41
N ASN A 384 -10.90 -5.36 -10.87
CA ASN A 384 -11.52 -4.17 -10.26
C ASN A 384 -11.92 -4.41 -8.80
N TYR A 385 -12.49 -5.58 -8.48
CA TYR A 385 -12.85 -5.92 -7.11
C TYR A 385 -11.65 -5.80 -6.16
N PHE A 386 -10.50 -6.36 -6.53
CA PHE A 386 -9.29 -6.28 -5.68
C PHE A 386 -8.69 -4.89 -5.66
N ALA A 387 -8.72 -4.14 -6.76
CA ALA A 387 -8.26 -2.77 -6.81
C ALA A 387 -9.06 -1.85 -5.89
N GLU A 388 -10.39 -1.96 -5.89
CA GLU A 388 -11.27 -1.21 -4.99
C GLU A 388 -11.03 -1.56 -3.52
N ARG A 389 -10.84 -2.85 -3.21
CA ARG A 389 -10.56 -3.30 -1.83
C ARG A 389 -9.18 -2.90 -1.36
N ALA A 390 -8.17 -2.94 -2.22
CA ALA A 390 -6.84 -2.44 -1.89
C ALA A 390 -6.88 -0.93 -1.59
N ALA A 391 -7.53 -0.15 -2.45
CA ALA A 391 -7.69 1.28 -2.25
C ALA A 391 -8.44 1.63 -0.94
N ALA A 392 -9.48 0.85 -0.59
CA ALA A 392 -10.21 1.02 0.67
C ALA A 392 -9.34 0.79 1.93
N GLY A 393 -8.25 0.04 1.83
CA GLY A 393 -7.27 -0.15 2.90
C GLY A 393 -6.03 0.74 2.79
N GLY A 394 -5.95 1.60 1.75
CA GLY A 394 -4.80 2.48 1.51
C GLY A 394 -3.67 1.85 0.69
N GLY A 395 -3.82 0.61 0.23
CA GLY A 395 -2.86 -0.06 -0.66
C GLY A 395 -3.24 0.02 -2.14
N VAL A 396 -2.47 -0.68 -2.97
CA VAL A 396 -2.74 -0.83 -4.40
C VAL A 396 -2.86 -2.29 -4.79
N SER A 397 -3.41 -2.59 -5.98
CA SER A 397 -3.51 -3.96 -6.50
C SER A 397 -2.75 -4.10 -7.81
N TRP A 398 -1.88 -5.13 -7.90
CA TRP A 398 -1.28 -5.59 -9.13
C TRP A 398 -1.87 -6.95 -9.51
N SER A 399 -2.57 -7.02 -10.63
CA SER A 399 -3.26 -8.24 -11.03
C SER A 399 -2.29 -9.36 -11.41
N GLY A 400 -2.41 -10.50 -10.75
CA GLY A 400 -1.65 -11.72 -11.03
C GLY A 400 -2.21 -12.45 -12.26
N ILE A 401 -1.40 -12.54 -13.32
CA ILE A 401 -1.76 -13.14 -14.59
C ILE A 401 -0.96 -14.41 -14.80
N GLN A 402 -1.61 -15.53 -15.13
CA GLN A 402 -0.88 -16.75 -15.50
C GLN A 402 -0.33 -16.67 -16.92
N THR A 403 0.88 -17.21 -17.11
CA THR A 403 1.60 -17.21 -18.39
C THR A 403 1.43 -18.51 -19.18
N TYR A 404 0.51 -19.37 -18.79
CA TYR A 404 0.27 -20.70 -19.36
C TYR A 404 -1.23 -21.02 -19.44
N ASP A 405 -1.60 -21.95 -20.31
CA ASP A 405 -2.98 -22.40 -20.47
C ASP A 405 -3.37 -23.52 -19.48
N ALA A 406 -4.59 -24.05 -19.64
CA ALA A 406 -5.13 -25.14 -18.80
C ALA A 406 -4.27 -26.43 -18.82
N ASN A 407 -3.44 -26.62 -19.82
CA ASN A 407 -2.56 -27.79 -19.97
C ASN A 407 -1.10 -27.46 -19.55
N THR A 408 -0.88 -26.39 -18.84
CA THR A 408 0.45 -25.89 -18.45
C THR A 408 1.37 -25.55 -19.64
N LYS A 409 0.80 -25.36 -20.83
CA LYS A 409 1.54 -24.92 -22.00
C LYS A 409 1.67 -23.39 -21.97
N GLY A 410 2.88 -22.89 -22.16
CA GLY A 410 3.14 -21.45 -22.18
C GLY A 410 2.36 -20.72 -23.26
N LEU A 411 1.84 -19.55 -22.91
CA LEU A 411 1.11 -18.67 -23.83
C LEU A 411 2.08 -18.00 -24.82
N SER A 412 1.59 -17.71 -26.03
CA SER A 412 2.30 -16.85 -26.98
C SER A 412 2.35 -15.41 -26.46
N ALA A 413 3.29 -14.62 -26.94
CA ALA A 413 3.40 -13.20 -26.59
C ALA A 413 2.12 -12.43 -26.92
N GLU A 414 1.50 -12.69 -28.07
CA GLU A 414 0.24 -12.07 -28.49
C GLU A 414 -0.91 -12.39 -27.51
N LYS A 415 -1.06 -13.66 -27.12
CA LYS A 415 -2.12 -14.06 -26.21
C LYS A 415 -1.92 -13.50 -24.81
N LEU A 416 -0.68 -13.50 -24.32
CA LEU A 416 -0.34 -12.93 -23.01
C LEU A 416 -0.51 -11.40 -23.04
N ARG A 417 -0.12 -10.73 -24.14
CA ARG A 417 -0.34 -9.29 -24.31
C ARG A 417 -1.83 -8.93 -24.25
N ARG A 418 -2.68 -9.70 -24.92
CA ARG A 418 -4.14 -9.51 -24.85
C ARG A 418 -4.66 -9.59 -23.41
N ASP A 419 -4.21 -10.55 -22.60
CA ASP A 419 -4.61 -10.67 -21.22
C ASP A 419 -4.10 -9.49 -20.36
N ILE A 420 -2.91 -9.00 -20.65
CA ILE A 420 -2.33 -7.80 -20.02
C ILE A 420 -3.15 -6.55 -20.40
N ASP A 421 -3.49 -6.37 -21.68
CA ASP A 421 -4.30 -5.24 -22.14
C ASP A 421 -5.66 -5.19 -21.45
N LEU A 422 -6.30 -6.37 -21.23
CA LEU A 422 -7.54 -6.45 -20.46
C LEU A 422 -7.37 -5.98 -18.99
N MET A 423 -6.21 -6.21 -18.39
CA MET A 423 -5.93 -5.70 -17.04
C MET A 423 -5.66 -4.19 -17.04
N ALA A 424 -5.00 -3.68 -18.07
CA ALA A 424 -4.79 -2.24 -18.25
C ALA A 424 -6.10 -1.44 -18.43
N GLU A 425 -7.21 -2.11 -18.81
CA GLU A 425 -8.55 -1.52 -18.84
C GLU A 425 -9.24 -1.47 -17.46
N THR A 426 -8.60 -1.97 -16.40
CA THR A 426 -9.15 -2.04 -15.02
C THR A 426 -8.54 -0.97 -14.12
N ASN A 427 -9.01 -0.93 -12.86
CA ASN A 427 -8.47 -0.04 -11.82
C ASN A 427 -7.20 -0.60 -11.16
N ALA A 428 -6.69 -1.77 -11.57
CA ALA A 428 -5.41 -2.27 -11.08
C ALA A 428 -4.28 -1.32 -11.47
N SER A 429 -3.37 -1.04 -10.55
CA SER A 429 -2.24 -0.14 -10.77
C SER A 429 -1.01 -0.84 -11.34
N GLY A 430 -1.06 -2.17 -11.51
CA GLY A 430 0.06 -2.94 -12.03
C GLY A 430 -0.31 -4.37 -12.36
N ILE A 431 0.67 -5.12 -12.85
CA ILE A 431 0.54 -6.54 -13.20
C ILE A 431 1.71 -7.36 -12.64
N VAL A 432 1.46 -8.62 -12.37
CA VAL A 432 2.50 -9.59 -12.04
C VAL A 432 2.27 -10.91 -12.76
N LEU A 433 3.28 -11.41 -13.43
CA LEU A 433 3.18 -12.59 -14.28
C LEU A 433 3.63 -13.86 -13.57
N PHE A 434 2.78 -14.85 -13.47
CA PHE A 434 3.10 -16.18 -12.97
C PHE A 434 3.14 -17.17 -14.14
N ARG A 435 4.33 -17.58 -14.56
CA ARG A 435 5.66 -17.34 -14.00
C ARG A 435 6.74 -17.32 -15.10
N TYR A 436 7.95 -16.93 -14.72
CA TYR A 436 9.14 -17.03 -15.58
C TYR A 436 9.33 -18.45 -16.12
N GLN A 437 9.87 -18.59 -17.33
CA GLN A 437 10.03 -19.81 -18.12
C GLN A 437 8.73 -20.49 -18.60
N LEU A 438 7.58 -19.91 -18.34
CA LEU A 438 6.33 -20.35 -19.00
C LEU A 438 5.76 -19.18 -19.83
N GLY A 439 5.50 -19.47 -21.09
CA GLY A 439 5.03 -18.49 -22.07
C GLY A 439 6.13 -17.54 -22.59
N THR A 440 5.74 -16.71 -23.54
CA THR A 440 6.59 -15.70 -24.16
C THR A 440 6.16 -14.32 -23.70
N PHE A 441 7.05 -13.62 -22.98
CA PHE A 441 6.77 -12.32 -22.39
C PHE A 441 6.71 -11.24 -23.47
N PRO A 442 5.60 -10.50 -23.64
CA PRO A 442 5.48 -9.40 -24.57
C PRO A 442 6.22 -8.16 -24.07
N ASP A 443 6.41 -7.18 -24.97
CA ASP A 443 6.78 -5.82 -24.60
C ASP A 443 5.58 -5.10 -23.97
N VAL A 444 5.77 -4.43 -22.84
CA VAL A 444 4.75 -3.73 -22.08
C VAL A 444 5.11 -2.28 -21.75
N ASN A 445 6.13 -1.74 -22.42
CA ASN A 445 6.62 -0.37 -22.19
C ASN A 445 5.55 0.71 -22.39
N ASP A 446 4.59 0.48 -23.29
CA ASP A 446 3.53 1.41 -23.63
C ASP A 446 2.36 1.47 -22.64
N LEU A 447 2.29 0.54 -21.68
CA LEU A 447 1.18 0.48 -20.72
C LEU A 447 1.24 1.59 -19.66
N TRP A 448 2.42 2.09 -19.35
CA TRP A 448 2.69 2.96 -18.20
C TRP A 448 3.30 4.31 -18.59
N ASN A 449 3.12 4.73 -19.85
CA ASN A 449 3.57 6.02 -20.36
C ASN A 449 2.51 7.12 -20.20
#